data_0d035d05b26b3c961667cae4f2e72186
#
_entry.id   0d035d05b26b3c961667cae4f2e72186
#
_cell.length_a   1.000
_cell.length_b   1.000
_cell.length_c   1.000
_cell.angle_alpha   90.00
_cell.angle_beta   90.00
_cell.angle_gamma   90.00
#
_symmetry.space_group_name_H-M   'P 1'
#
loop_
_entity.id
_entity.type
_entity.pdbx_description
1 polymer ?
#
loop_
_entity_poly.entity_id
_entity_poly.type
_entity_poly.pdbx_seq_one_letter_code
_entity_poly.pdbx_strand_id
1 'polypeptide(L)'
;GSDRTFTTSSGRKIVIPAQPELSGDDVTLIIRTEDPFMKKIEQIDSRWFIRFSAYSADNGHAYWRHMNPLLCRHGVALAINMAFMFSSEEFNTEMNKYEGKLKDNGGNAINLNALRQRIRSHGGLVLGCVSGVGGLGGGNTYGLADYCYTGVYFDATPLGSNPHNYPRQAMFHEYGHCLGYNHSSTMTYGDQWTVLCATVFVNMGQEGKLPICSKDIIANLPM
;
A
#
# COMPACT_ATOMS: atom_id res chain seq x y z
N GLY A 1 -28.91 -3.87 15.94
CA GLY A 1 -28.24 -2.68 15.39
C GLY A 1 -29.24 -1.57 15.14
N SER A 2 -28.77 -0.35 14.95
CA SER A 2 -29.62 0.81 14.56
C SER A 2 -29.31 1.16 13.10
N ASP A 3 -30.29 1.76 12.42
CA ASP A 3 -30.10 2.28 11.07
C ASP A 3 -28.88 3.23 11.03
N ARG A 4 -28.10 3.15 9.98
CA ARG A 4 -26.96 4.04 9.74
C ARG A 4 -27.29 5.00 8.62
N THR A 5 -27.12 6.28 8.86
CA THR A 5 -27.31 7.31 7.84
C THR A 5 -25.95 7.86 7.41
N PHE A 6 -25.70 7.85 6.12
CA PHE A 6 -24.55 8.45 5.48
C PHE A 6 -25.01 9.66 4.66
N THR A 7 -24.23 10.72 4.70
CA THR A 7 -24.47 11.88 3.84
C THR A 7 -23.37 11.95 2.78
N THR A 8 -23.74 11.93 1.52
CA THR A 8 -22.78 12.09 0.42
C THR A 8 -22.25 13.51 0.34
N SER A 9 -21.16 13.74 -0.36
CA SER A 9 -20.63 15.08 -0.63
C SER A 9 -21.61 16.02 -1.33
N SER A 10 -22.59 15.45 -2.07
CA SER A 10 -23.70 16.19 -2.69
C SER A 10 -24.88 16.46 -1.74
N GLY A 11 -24.76 16.13 -0.45
CA GLY A 11 -25.81 16.34 0.55
C GLY A 11 -26.93 15.28 0.55
N ARG A 12 -26.85 14.25 -0.31
CA ARG A 12 -27.83 13.17 -0.36
C ARG A 12 -27.66 12.27 0.86
N LYS A 13 -28.74 12.04 1.59
CA LYS A 13 -28.78 11.07 2.69
C LYS A 13 -29.06 9.66 2.16
N ILE A 14 -28.24 8.72 2.57
CA ILE A 14 -28.41 7.29 2.33
C ILE A 14 -28.63 6.64 3.69
N VAL A 15 -29.76 5.99 3.87
CA VAL A 15 -30.08 5.25 5.09
C VAL A 15 -29.87 3.77 4.79
N ILE A 16 -29.00 3.13 5.55
CA ILE A 16 -28.86 1.68 5.54
C ILE A 16 -29.64 1.15 6.74
N PRO A 17 -30.75 0.44 6.52
CA PRO A 17 -31.54 -0.12 7.63
C PRO A 17 -30.70 -1.09 8.45
N ALA A 18 -30.98 -1.16 9.75
CA ALA A 18 -30.38 -2.15 10.62
C ALA A 18 -30.80 -3.56 10.14
N GLN A 19 -29.83 -4.33 9.69
CA GLN A 19 -30.00 -5.74 9.37
C GLN A 19 -29.26 -6.56 10.43
N PRO A 20 -29.92 -7.09 11.43
CA PRO A 20 -29.25 -7.77 12.54
C PRO A 20 -28.51 -9.04 12.12
N GLU A 21 -28.81 -9.57 10.94
CA GLU A 21 -28.29 -10.84 10.44
C GLU A 21 -27.19 -10.67 9.38
N LEU A 22 -26.88 -9.42 8.93
CA LEU A 22 -25.82 -9.18 7.96
C LEU A 22 -24.47 -8.98 8.66
N SER A 23 -23.50 -9.82 8.32
CA SER A 23 -22.09 -9.58 8.60
C SER A 23 -21.49 -8.65 7.53
N GLY A 24 -20.29 -8.12 7.79
CA GLY A 24 -19.57 -7.32 6.78
C GLY A 24 -19.26 -8.12 5.50
N ASP A 25 -19.23 -9.45 5.59
CA ASP A 25 -18.96 -10.35 4.46
C ASP A 25 -20.20 -10.56 3.58
N ASP A 26 -21.40 -10.25 4.09
CA ASP A 26 -22.65 -10.36 3.36
C ASP A 26 -22.98 -9.11 2.52
N VAL A 27 -22.15 -8.05 2.64
CA VAL A 27 -22.39 -6.78 1.95
C VAL A 27 -21.40 -6.59 0.82
N THR A 28 -21.89 -6.56 -0.40
CA THR A 28 -21.12 -6.15 -1.58
C THR A 28 -21.46 -4.71 -1.93
N LEU A 29 -20.47 -3.81 -1.83
CA LEU A 29 -20.61 -2.44 -2.28
C LEU A 29 -20.22 -2.34 -3.76
N ILE A 30 -21.18 -2.03 -4.61
CA ILE A 30 -20.93 -1.75 -6.04
C ILE A 30 -21.00 -0.24 -6.23
N ILE A 31 -19.87 0.37 -6.59
CA ILE A 31 -19.79 1.80 -6.90
C ILE A 31 -19.84 1.95 -8.42
N ARG A 32 -20.90 2.57 -8.93
CA ARG A 32 -21.00 2.97 -10.34
C ARG A 32 -20.68 4.45 -10.44
N THR A 33 -19.58 4.79 -11.09
CA THR A 33 -19.09 6.15 -11.19
C THR A 33 -18.39 6.41 -12.51
N GLU A 34 -18.44 7.64 -12.99
CA GLU A 34 -17.61 8.13 -14.11
C GLU A 34 -16.33 8.82 -13.61
N ASP A 35 -16.18 8.99 -12.30
CA ASP A 35 -14.98 9.58 -11.71
C ASP A 35 -13.74 8.74 -12.00
N PRO A 36 -12.69 9.31 -12.63
CA PRO A 36 -11.50 8.57 -13.04
C PRO A 36 -10.73 7.93 -11.87
N PHE A 37 -10.72 8.57 -10.70
CA PHE A 37 -10.08 8.04 -9.51
C PHE A 37 -10.83 6.81 -9.00
N MET A 38 -12.15 6.89 -8.89
CA MET A 38 -12.97 5.77 -8.45
C MET A 38 -12.91 4.59 -9.41
N LYS A 39 -12.83 4.85 -10.73
CA LYS A 39 -12.62 3.78 -11.73
C LYS A 39 -11.27 3.06 -11.56
N LYS A 40 -10.24 3.75 -11.11
CA LYS A 40 -8.97 3.11 -10.75
C LYS A 40 -9.09 2.30 -9.46
N ILE A 41 -9.78 2.83 -8.45
CA ILE A 41 -10.01 2.08 -7.19
C ILE A 41 -10.78 0.79 -7.43
N GLU A 42 -11.76 0.79 -8.34
CA GLU A 42 -12.55 -0.40 -8.70
C GLU A 42 -11.68 -1.55 -9.28
N GLN A 43 -10.54 -1.23 -9.86
CA GLN A 43 -9.61 -2.22 -10.42
C GLN A 43 -8.74 -2.92 -9.37
N ILE A 44 -8.76 -2.45 -8.13
CA ILE A 44 -7.98 -3.06 -7.05
C ILE A 44 -8.65 -4.38 -6.63
N ASP A 45 -7.95 -5.48 -6.83
CA ASP A 45 -8.41 -6.83 -6.47
C ASP A 45 -7.84 -7.31 -5.11
N SER A 46 -7.07 -6.47 -4.43
CA SER A 46 -6.48 -6.75 -3.12
C SER A 46 -7.44 -6.40 -1.99
N ARG A 47 -7.46 -7.25 -0.94
CA ARG A 47 -8.24 -7.02 0.28
C ARG A 47 -7.30 -6.70 1.42
N TRP A 48 -6.97 -5.42 1.59
CA TRP A 48 -6.10 -4.93 2.64
C TRP A 48 -6.89 -4.15 3.68
N PHE A 49 -6.69 -4.48 4.94
CA PHE A 49 -7.23 -3.72 6.08
C PHE A 49 -6.12 -2.87 6.66
N ILE A 50 -6.24 -1.56 6.52
CA ILE A 50 -5.22 -0.62 6.99
C ILE A 50 -5.55 -0.17 8.41
N ARG A 51 -4.54 -0.22 9.28
CA ARG A 51 -4.54 0.39 10.61
C ARG A 51 -3.31 1.25 10.77
N PHE A 52 -3.35 2.20 11.70
CA PHE A 52 -2.20 3.01 12.03
C PHE A 52 -1.57 2.54 13.33
N SER A 53 -0.23 2.54 13.37
CA SER A 53 0.52 2.16 14.54
C SER A 53 0.33 3.16 15.67
N ALA A 54 0.09 2.66 16.87
CA ALA A 54 0.16 3.44 18.10
C ALA A 54 1.58 3.54 18.68
N TYR A 55 2.57 2.94 18.02
CA TYR A 55 3.96 2.94 18.51
C TYR A 55 4.56 4.34 18.40
N SER A 56 5.29 4.71 19.45
CA SER A 56 6.11 5.92 19.51
C SER A 56 7.25 5.74 20.51
N ALA A 57 8.29 6.55 20.42
CA ALA A 57 9.36 6.55 21.40
C ALA A 57 8.85 6.82 22.82
N ASP A 58 7.80 7.63 22.96
CA ASP A 58 7.20 7.98 24.25
C ASP A 58 6.53 6.78 24.94
N ASN A 59 6.13 5.76 24.19
CA ASN A 59 5.57 4.53 24.75
C ASN A 59 6.51 3.32 24.69
N GLY A 60 7.82 3.57 24.63
CA GLY A 60 8.86 2.55 24.75
C GLY A 60 9.27 1.87 23.44
N HIS A 61 8.79 2.37 22.30
CA HIS A 61 9.16 1.86 20.98
C HIS A 61 10.20 2.78 20.32
N ALA A 62 11.48 2.56 20.62
CA ALA A 62 12.58 3.32 20.03
C ALA A 62 12.45 3.35 18.49
N TYR A 63 12.82 4.47 17.90
CA TYR A 63 12.69 4.77 16.46
C TYR A 63 11.26 5.01 15.95
N TRP A 64 10.18 4.69 16.67
CA TRP A 64 8.82 4.95 16.24
C TRP A 64 8.38 6.37 16.58
N ARG A 65 7.55 6.93 15.71
CA ARG A 65 6.95 8.26 15.84
C ARG A 65 5.43 8.15 15.72
N HIS A 66 4.73 9.05 16.38
CA HIS A 66 3.29 9.14 16.25
C HIS A 66 2.87 9.37 14.79
N MET A 67 1.89 8.60 14.35
CA MET A 67 1.19 8.84 13.10
C MET A 67 0.26 10.06 13.27
N ASN A 68 0.69 11.21 12.77
CA ASN A 68 -0.16 12.39 12.72
C ASN A 68 -1.15 12.30 11.53
N PRO A 69 -2.20 13.14 11.48
CA PRO A 69 -3.21 13.08 10.41
C PRO A 69 -2.64 13.16 9.00
N LEU A 70 -1.58 13.94 8.79
CA LEU A 70 -0.94 14.05 7.49
C LEU A 70 -0.27 12.74 7.10
N LEU A 71 0.52 12.13 7.99
CA LEU A 71 1.15 10.83 7.76
C LEU A 71 0.12 9.72 7.54
N CYS A 72 -1.02 9.76 8.25
CA CYS A 72 -2.10 8.82 8.01
C CYS A 72 -2.63 8.92 6.58
N ARG A 73 -2.89 10.13 6.09
CA ARG A 73 -3.33 10.33 4.70
C ARG A 73 -2.30 9.84 3.68
N HIS A 74 -1.03 10.16 3.89
CA HIS A 74 0.06 9.65 3.05
C HIS A 74 0.13 8.12 3.07
N GLY A 75 -0.07 7.51 4.24
CA GLY A 75 -0.10 6.06 4.37
C GLY A 75 -1.25 5.40 3.61
N VAL A 76 -2.44 6.00 3.65
CA VAL A 76 -3.58 5.52 2.85
C VAL A 76 -3.29 5.66 1.36
N ALA A 77 -2.74 6.80 0.93
CA ALA A 77 -2.37 7.02 -0.46
C ALA A 77 -1.34 6.00 -0.96
N LEU A 78 -0.32 5.72 -0.14
CA LEU A 78 0.66 4.68 -0.43
C LEU A 78 0.00 3.31 -0.58
N ALA A 79 -0.85 2.92 0.36
CA ALA A 79 -1.53 1.63 0.33
C ALA A 79 -2.42 1.49 -0.92
N ILE A 80 -3.16 2.53 -1.28
CA ILE A 80 -3.98 2.56 -2.50
C ILE A 80 -3.10 2.37 -3.75
N ASN A 81 -2.02 3.14 -3.88
CA ASN A 81 -1.13 3.04 -5.03
C ASN A 81 -0.44 1.67 -5.13
N MET A 82 0.01 1.11 -3.99
CA MET A 82 0.60 -0.23 -3.97
C MET A 82 -0.41 -1.30 -4.35
N ALA A 83 -1.60 -1.27 -3.77
CA ALA A 83 -2.66 -2.23 -4.06
C ALA A 83 -3.08 -2.17 -5.55
N PHE A 84 -3.21 -0.97 -6.10
CA PHE A 84 -3.48 -0.78 -7.52
C PHE A 84 -2.36 -1.33 -8.41
N MET A 85 -1.11 -0.99 -8.11
CA MET A 85 0.04 -1.53 -8.83
C MET A 85 0.05 -3.06 -8.80
N PHE A 86 -0.10 -3.67 -7.63
CA PHE A 86 -0.09 -5.14 -7.50
C PHE A 86 -1.26 -5.82 -8.20
N SER A 87 -2.36 -5.10 -8.48
CA SER A 87 -3.50 -5.58 -9.25
C SER A 87 -3.33 -5.37 -10.76
N SER A 88 -2.32 -4.60 -11.19
CA SER A 88 -2.15 -4.19 -12.59
C SER A 88 -1.52 -5.28 -13.46
N GLU A 89 -1.82 -5.19 -14.77
CA GLU A 89 -1.18 -6.03 -15.80
C GLU A 89 0.31 -5.70 -15.95
N GLU A 90 0.70 -4.44 -15.75
CA GLU A 90 2.10 -4.00 -15.78
C GLU A 90 2.93 -4.75 -14.74
N PHE A 91 2.42 -4.85 -13.51
CA PHE A 91 3.09 -5.60 -12.46
C PHE A 91 3.15 -7.09 -12.77
N ASN A 92 2.06 -7.68 -13.23
CA ASN A 92 2.01 -9.08 -13.58
C ASN A 92 3.00 -9.44 -14.69
N THR A 93 3.06 -8.61 -15.73
CA THR A 93 3.98 -8.79 -16.86
C THR A 93 5.44 -8.68 -16.43
N GLU A 94 5.77 -7.66 -15.64
CA GLU A 94 7.14 -7.47 -15.17
C GLU A 94 7.56 -8.57 -14.20
N MET A 95 6.67 -8.96 -13.28
CA MET A 95 6.93 -10.03 -12.32
C MET A 95 7.23 -11.39 -12.99
N ASN A 96 6.60 -11.70 -14.12
CA ASN A 96 6.86 -12.94 -14.85
C ASN A 96 8.33 -13.06 -15.30
N LYS A 97 9.03 -11.96 -15.55
CA LYS A 97 10.46 -11.94 -15.90
C LYS A 97 11.38 -12.35 -14.74
N TYR A 98 10.82 -12.44 -13.54
CA TYR A 98 11.54 -12.81 -12.33
C TYR A 98 11.24 -14.25 -11.88
N GLU A 99 10.61 -15.06 -12.73
CA GLU A 99 10.42 -16.47 -12.46
C GLU A 99 11.75 -17.17 -12.20
N GLY A 100 11.82 -17.94 -11.12
CA GLY A 100 13.05 -18.59 -10.67
C GLY A 100 14.13 -17.67 -10.08
N LYS A 101 13.99 -16.33 -10.18
CA LYS A 101 14.95 -15.36 -9.63
C LYS A 101 14.58 -14.92 -8.20
N LEU A 102 13.27 -14.79 -7.92
CA LEU A 102 12.84 -14.51 -6.56
C LEU A 102 13.03 -15.74 -5.69
N LYS A 103 13.70 -15.55 -4.55
CA LYS A 103 14.06 -16.61 -3.61
C LYS A 103 13.49 -16.34 -2.23
N ASP A 104 13.02 -17.40 -1.59
CA ASP A 104 12.55 -17.38 -0.21
C ASP A 104 13.71 -17.32 0.81
N ASN A 105 13.39 -17.40 2.10
CA ASN A 105 14.34 -17.38 3.20
C ASN A 105 15.32 -18.57 3.19
N GLY A 106 14.96 -19.65 2.52
CA GLY A 106 15.78 -20.87 2.36
C GLY A 106 16.54 -20.93 1.03
N GLY A 107 16.42 -19.89 0.19
CA GLY A 107 17.05 -19.85 -1.14
C GLY A 107 16.29 -20.59 -2.23
N ASN A 108 15.08 -21.09 -1.95
CA ASN A 108 14.24 -21.77 -2.94
C ASN A 108 13.51 -20.74 -3.82
N ALA A 109 13.25 -21.14 -5.07
CA ALA A 109 12.46 -20.28 -5.97
C ALA A 109 11.04 -20.10 -5.45
N ILE A 110 10.59 -18.85 -5.41
CA ILE A 110 9.23 -18.48 -5.00
C ILE A 110 8.28 -18.78 -6.16
N ASN A 111 7.16 -19.46 -5.84
CA ASN A 111 6.07 -19.61 -6.78
C ASN A 111 5.36 -18.25 -6.96
N LEU A 112 5.42 -17.68 -8.16
CA LEU A 112 4.89 -16.35 -8.43
C LEU A 112 3.37 -16.27 -8.27
N ASN A 113 2.63 -17.33 -8.59
CA ASN A 113 1.17 -17.34 -8.41
C ASN A 113 0.78 -17.34 -6.94
N ALA A 114 1.48 -18.14 -6.13
CA ALA A 114 1.29 -18.14 -4.67
C ALA A 114 1.64 -16.77 -4.06
N LEU A 115 2.71 -16.13 -4.56
CA LEU A 115 3.09 -14.78 -4.11
C LEU A 115 2.01 -13.75 -4.46
N ARG A 116 1.46 -13.76 -5.69
CA ARG A 116 0.34 -12.89 -6.08
C ARG A 116 -0.88 -13.08 -5.18
N GLN A 117 -1.27 -14.31 -4.94
CA GLN A 117 -2.40 -14.62 -4.04
C GLN A 117 -2.13 -14.10 -2.62
N ARG A 118 -0.91 -14.27 -2.11
CA ARG A 118 -0.52 -13.76 -0.79
C ARG A 118 -0.59 -12.24 -0.72
N ILE A 119 -0.15 -11.53 -1.75
CA ILE A 119 -0.26 -10.08 -1.82
C ILE A 119 -1.73 -9.65 -1.81
N ARG A 120 -2.59 -10.28 -2.62
CA ARG A 120 -4.02 -9.96 -2.70
C ARG A 120 -4.77 -10.21 -1.39
N SER A 121 -4.44 -11.28 -0.70
CA SER A 121 -5.09 -11.71 0.55
C SER A 121 -4.31 -11.34 1.80
N HIS A 122 -3.38 -10.37 1.72
CA HIS A 122 -2.49 -10.06 2.84
C HIS A 122 -3.23 -9.75 4.15
N GLY A 123 -4.46 -9.24 4.08
CA GLY A 123 -5.27 -8.94 5.25
C GLY A 123 -4.92 -7.62 5.90
N GLY A 124 -4.57 -7.64 7.20
CA GLY A 124 -4.28 -6.43 7.96
C GLY A 124 -2.86 -5.91 7.75
N LEU A 125 -2.72 -4.62 7.48
CA LEU A 125 -1.44 -3.92 7.42
C LEU A 125 -1.44 -2.77 8.42
N VAL A 126 -0.46 -2.74 9.32
CA VAL A 126 -0.31 -1.70 10.34
C VAL A 126 0.75 -0.70 9.85
N LEU A 127 0.32 0.44 9.38
CA LEU A 127 1.20 1.51 8.90
C LEU A 127 1.74 2.33 10.08
N GLY A 128 3.02 2.59 10.07
CA GLY A 128 3.68 3.39 11.09
C GLY A 128 4.81 4.26 10.55
N CYS A 129 5.20 5.26 11.30
CA CYS A 129 6.31 6.15 10.98
C CYS A 129 7.51 5.85 11.88
N VAL A 130 8.70 5.83 11.30
CA VAL A 130 9.96 5.66 12.03
C VAL A 130 10.93 6.80 11.75
N SER A 131 11.90 7.00 12.64
CA SER A 131 12.98 7.98 12.48
C SER A 131 14.33 7.37 12.85
N GLY A 132 15.41 7.87 12.22
CA GLY A 132 16.76 7.34 12.44
C GLY A 132 17.07 6.03 11.71
N VAL A 133 16.08 5.43 11.06
CA VAL A 133 16.19 4.24 10.18
C VAL A 133 15.30 4.44 8.96
N GLY A 134 15.57 3.71 7.88
CA GLY A 134 14.79 3.82 6.63
C GLY A 134 13.41 3.21 6.73
N GLY A 135 13.29 2.12 7.48
CA GLY A 135 12.04 1.42 7.73
C GLY A 135 12.22 0.31 8.76
N LEU A 136 11.13 -0.21 9.23
CA LEU A 136 11.03 -1.38 10.10
C LEU A 136 9.79 -2.19 9.70
N GLY A 137 9.98 -3.41 9.21
CA GLY A 137 8.90 -4.29 8.78
C GLY A 137 8.93 -5.63 9.49
N GLY A 138 7.78 -6.25 9.60
CA GLY A 138 7.65 -7.60 10.14
C GLY A 138 6.25 -7.90 10.65
N GLY A 139 5.84 -9.15 10.52
CA GLY A 139 4.44 -9.53 10.75
C GLY A 139 3.51 -8.70 9.88
N ASN A 140 2.60 -7.96 10.49
CA ASN A 140 1.71 -7.04 9.77
C ASN A 140 2.15 -5.57 9.87
N THR A 141 3.30 -5.29 10.48
CA THR A 141 3.75 -3.92 10.73
C THR A 141 4.63 -3.43 9.58
N TYR A 142 4.27 -2.26 9.05
CA TYR A 142 4.90 -1.60 7.94
C TYR A 142 5.30 -0.18 8.37
N GLY A 143 6.48 -0.06 8.94
CA GLY A 143 7.04 1.21 9.42
C GLY A 143 7.97 1.82 8.39
N LEU A 144 7.72 3.06 7.98
CA LEU A 144 8.53 3.80 7.04
C LEU A 144 9.02 5.12 7.65
N ALA A 145 10.21 5.56 7.29
CA ALA A 145 10.63 6.91 7.56
C ALA A 145 9.70 7.93 6.89
N ASP A 146 9.51 9.09 7.52
CA ASP A 146 8.58 10.13 7.05
C ASP A 146 8.86 10.57 5.60
N TYR A 147 10.12 10.66 5.20
CA TYR A 147 10.48 10.99 3.81
C TYR A 147 10.07 9.92 2.80
N CYS A 148 9.86 8.66 3.21
CA CYS A 148 9.34 7.62 2.33
C CYS A 148 7.87 7.88 2.00
N TYR A 149 7.10 8.42 2.95
CA TYR A 149 5.70 8.77 2.71
C TYR A 149 5.53 9.92 1.70
N THR A 150 6.47 10.86 1.64
CA THR A 150 6.43 11.92 0.62
C THR A 150 6.78 11.44 -0.77
N GLY A 151 7.43 10.28 -0.89
CA GLY A 151 7.77 9.65 -2.18
C GLY A 151 6.61 8.93 -2.86
N VAL A 152 5.41 8.97 -2.27
CA VAL A 152 4.20 8.33 -2.82
C VAL A 152 3.68 9.04 -4.07
N TYR A 153 4.00 10.32 -4.24
CA TYR A 153 3.49 11.12 -5.36
C TYR A 153 4.54 11.41 -6.41
N PHE A 154 4.03 11.63 -7.60
CA PHE A 154 4.77 12.05 -8.76
C PHE A 154 4.29 13.45 -9.17
N ASP A 155 4.35 14.41 -8.24
CA ASP A 155 4.15 15.82 -8.60
C ASP A 155 5.39 16.36 -9.35
N ALA A 156 5.31 17.62 -9.84
CA ALA A 156 6.30 18.24 -10.72
C ALA A 156 7.74 18.31 -10.17
N THR A 157 7.95 17.93 -8.90
CA THR A 157 9.29 17.74 -8.33
C THR A 157 9.52 16.26 -8.10
N PRO A 158 9.87 15.48 -9.13
CA PRO A 158 10.02 14.04 -8.98
C PRO A 158 11.17 13.76 -8.02
N LEU A 159 10.93 12.90 -7.07
CA LEU A 159 11.99 12.14 -6.41
C LEU A 159 12.64 11.24 -7.48
N GLY A 160 13.24 11.83 -8.50
CA GLY A 160 13.94 11.22 -9.62
C GLY A 160 13.28 9.96 -10.20
N SER A 161 13.35 9.81 -11.49
CA SER A 161 12.89 8.60 -12.23
C SER A 161 13.71 7.34 -11.92
N ASN A 162 14.63 7.40 -10.96
CA ASN A 162 15.52 6.28 -10.66
C ASN A 162 14.82 5.24 -9.78
N PRO A 163 14.56 4.01 -10.26
CA PRO A 163 14.02 2.92 -9.45
C PRO A 163 14.93 2.54 -8.29
N HIS A 164 16.23 2.84 -8.38
CA HIS A 164 17.19 2.67 -7.30
C HIS A 164 17.13 3.78 -6.24
N ASN A 165 16.12 4.66 -6.28
CA ASN A 165 15.89 5.65 -5.24
C ASN A 165 15.54 4.93 -3.93
N TYR A 166 16.37 5.14 -2.93
CA TYR A 166 16.27 4.47 -1.63
C TYR A 166 14.87 4.51 -0.99
N PRO A 167 14.13 5.63 -0.97
CA PRO A 167 12.78 5.65 -0.39
C PRO A 167 11.83 4.63 -1.02
N ARG A 168 11.87 4.45 -2.33
CA ARG A 168 11.00 3.50 -3.03
C ARG A 168 11.42 2.06 -2.80
N GLN A 169 12.71 1.79 -2.79
CA GLN A 169 13.21 0.47 -2.44
C GLN A 169 12.88 0.11 -1.00
N ALA A 170 13.03 1.05 -0.05
CA ALA A 170 12.66 0.84 1.35
C ALA A 170 11.18 0.47 1.50
N MET A 171 10.29 1.13 0.77
CA MET A 171 8.86 0.80 0.78
C MET A 171 8.61 -0.68 0.47
N PHE A 172 9.23 -1.21 -0.57
CA PHE A 172 9.03 -2.60 -0.98
C PHE A 172 9.89 -3.59 -0.20
N HIS A 173 11.01 -3.16 0.37
CA HIS A 173 11.80 -3.93 1.32
C HIS A 173 10.98 -4.26 2.58
N GLU A 174 10.41 -3.23 3.22
CA GLU A 174 9.58 -3.41 4.41
C GLU A 174 8.31 -4.21 4.12
N TYR A 175 7.72 -4.03 2.94
CA TYR A 175 6.61 -4.87 2.52
C TYR A 175 7.02 -6.33 2.32
N GLY A 176 8.24 -6.60 1.87
CA GLY A 176 8.82 -7.95 1.83
C GLY A 176 8.83 -8.61 3.21
N HIS A 177 9.17 -7.85 4.27
CA HIS A 177 9.07 -8.33 5.64
C HIS A 177 7.63 -8.63 6.05
N CYS A 178 6.67 -7.78 5.67
CA CYS A 178 5.25 -8.04 5.92
C CYS A 178 4.75 -9.30 5.21
N LEU A 179 5.34 -9.65 4.08
CA LEU A 179 5.11 -10.92 3.39
C LEU A 179 5.88 -12.10 4.03
N GLY A 180 6.55 -11.91 5.18
CA GLY A 180 7.24 -12.93 5.96
C GLY A 180 8.63 -13.31 5.45
N TYR A 181 9.23 -12.47 4.62
CA TYR A 181 10.59 -12.66 4.15
C TYR A 181 11.59 -11.92 5.03
N ASN A 182 12.71 -12.55 5.32
CA ASN A 182 13.81 -11.97 6.07
C ASN A 182 14.97 -11.57 5.14
N HIS A 183 16.05 -11.08 5.71
CA HIS A 183 17.21 -10.58 4.96
C HIS A 183 18.01 -11.66 4.22
N SER A 184 17.71 -12.95 4.38
CA SER A 184 18.31 -14.01 3.58
C SER A 184 17.61 -14.25 2.23
N SER A 185 16.43 -13.63 2.04
CA SER A 185 15.64 -13.72 0.81
C SER A 185 15.99 -12.62 -0.19
N THR A 186 15.64 -12.82 -1.46
CA THR A 186 15.72 -11.77 -2.48
C THR A 186 14.49 -10.81 -2.44
N MET A 187 13.60 -11.00 -1.48
CA MET A 187 12.42 -10.17 -1.27
C MET A 187 12.71 -8.92 -0.44
N THR A 188 13.86 -8.87 0.22
CA THR A 188 14.25 -7.76 1.07
C THR A 188 15.61 -7.20 0.66
N TYR A 189 16.60 -8.05 0.44
CA TYR A 189 17.91 -7.66 -0.08
C TYR A 189 18.17 -8.20 -1.47
N GLY A 190 19.05 -7.51 -2.19
CA GLY A 190 19.34 -7.76 -3.59
C GLY A 190 18.42 -6.96 -4.51
N ASP A 191 18.79 -6.93 -5.78
CA ASP A 191 18.17 -6.06 -6.78
C ASP A 191 16.98 -6.74 -7.50
N GLN A 192 16.29 -7.71 -6.86
CA GLN A 192 15.20 -8.40 -7.50
C GLN A 192 13.84 -7.79 -7.13
N TRP A 193 13.30 -8.13 -5.97
CA TRP A 193 11.96 -7.71 -5.56
C TRP A 193 11.83 -6.20 -5.43
N THR A 194 12.74 -5.58 -4.70
CA THR A 194 12.69 -4.14 -4.43
C THR A 194 12.81 -3.31 -5.71
N VAL A 195 13.70 -3.73 -6.63
CA VAL A 195 13.87 -3.07 -7.93
C VAL A 195 12.70 -3.33 -8.86
N LEU A 196 12.20 -4.57 -8.94
CA LEU A 196 10.98 -4.91 -9.68
C LEU A 196 9.84 -3.98 -9.28
N CYS A 197 9.49 -3.96 -8.00
CA CYS A 197 8.37 -3.17 -7.50
C CYS A 197 8.59 -1.67 -7.68
N ALA A 198 9.78 -1.16 -7.34
CA ALA A 198 10.10 0.26 -7.50
C ALA A 198 10.06 0.69 -8.97
N THR A 199 10.55 -0.13 -9.89
CA THR A 199 10.51 0.15 -11.33
C THR A 199 9.08 0.27 -11.84
N VAL A 200 8.24 -0.71 -11.54
CA VAL A 200 6.83 -0.67 -11.96
C VAL A 200 6.10 0.52 -11.36
N PHE A 201 6.30 0.76 -10.05
CA PHE A 201 5.69 1.88 -9.33
C PHE A 201 6.07 3.24 -9.94
N VAL A 202 7.36 3.44 -10.24
CA VAL A 202 7.87 4.67 -10.86
C VAL A 202 7.29 4.86 -12.26
N ASN A 203 7.33 3.83 -13.10
CA ASN A 203 6.84 3.91 -14.46
C ASN A 203 5.35 4.24 -14.50
N MET A 204 4.54 3.52 -13.70
CA MET A 204 3.11 3.79 -13.59
C MET A 204 2.81 5.20 -13.06
N GLY A 205 3.61 5.69 -12.11
CA GLY A 205 3.49 7.05 -11.58
C GLY A 205 3.80 8.12 -12.63
N GLN A 206 4.89 7.97 -13.36
CA GLN A 206 5.30 8.90 -14.44
C GLN A 206 4.29 8.93 -15.60
N GLU A 207 3.67 7.80 -15.89
CA GLU A 207 2.63 7.69 -16.89
C GLU A 207 1.25 8.17 -16.42
N GLY A 208 1.12 8.62 -15.15
CA GLY A 208 -0.14 9.05 -14.56
C GLY A 208 -1.14 7.92 -14.34
N LYS A 209 -0.69 6.66 -14.39
CA LYS A 209 -1.54 5.47 -14.22
C LYS A 209 -1.94 5.22 -12.78
N LEU A 210 -1.07 5.52 -11.80
CA LEU A 210 -1.42 5.34 -10.39
C LEU A 210 -2.63 6.19 -9.99
N PRO A 211 -3.47 5.72 -9.05
CA PRO A 211 -4.64 6.48 -8.59
C PRO A 211 -4.26 7.85 -8.01
N ILE A 212 -3.17 7.93 -7.26
CA ILE A 212 -2.75 9.13 -6.54
C ILE A 212 -1.35 9.51 -7.01
N CYS A 213 -1.28 10.46 -7.97
CA CYS A 213 -0.02 10.97 -8.51
C CYS A 213 0.31 12.38 -8.02
N SER A 214 -0.58 13.03 -7.28
CA SER A 214 -0.44 14.39 -6.77
C SER A 214 -0.84 14.48 -5.31
N LYS A 215 -0.13 15.32 -4.55
CA LYS A 215 -0.48 15.64 -3.15
C LYS A 215 -1.80 16.39 -3.00
N ASP A 216 -2.29 17.04 -4.05
CA ASP A 216 -3.55 17.76 -4.01
C ASP A 216 -4.75 16.83 -3.78
N ILE A 217 -4.67 15.59 -4.28
CA ILE A 217 -5.70 14.58 -4.03
C ILE A 217 -5.76 14.25 -2.54
N ILE A 218 -4.61 14.19 -1.87
CA ILE A 218 -4.51 13.80 -0.46
C ILE A 218 -5.09 14.86 0.47
N ALA A 219 -4.93 16.14 0.14
CA ALA A 219 -5.51 17.22 0.94
C ALA A 219 -7.03 17.09 1.07
N ASN A 220 -7.66 16.43 0.10
CA ASN A 220 -9.11 16.25 0.00
C ASN A 220 -9.61 14.87 0.44
N LEU A 221 -8.72 13.95 0.83
CA LEU A 221 -9.15 12.67 1.39
C LEU A 221 -9.82 12.90 2.76
N PRO A 222 -11.02 12.33 2.99
CA PRO A 222 -11.68 12.43 4.28
C PRO A 222 -10.82 11.78 5.38
N MET A 223 -10.87 12.36 6.57
CA MET A 223 -10.30 11.77 7.79
C MET A 223 -11.34 10.99 8.55
#